data_6b061fd4f7bb66367c8f2382173f2a32
#
_entry.id   6b061fd4f7bb66367c8f2382173f2a32
#
_cell.length_a   1.000
_cell.length_b   1.000
_cell.length_c   1.000
_cell.angle_alpha   90.00
_cell.angle_beta   90.00
_cell.angle_gamma   90.00
#
_symmetry.space_group_name_H-M   'P 1'
#
loop_
_entity.id
_entity.type
_entity.pdbx_description
1 polymer ?
#
loop_
_entity_poly.entity_id
_entity_poly.type
_entity_poly.pdbx_seq_one_letter_code
_entity_poly.pdbx_strand_id
1 'polypeptide(L)'
;MMNPPYSMGSRNNAALYELSFTGHLLDSITRDGKVIVIVPQSSVTGKTKEEQAIKDNILKYHTLEGVISLNKNTFYGVGTTPCIAVFTTGIPHHKEKLVTFINFEDDGFEVQKNRGLVETSAARDKKQHLLDIWFSRTEGGSKFCVKTTVEPEDEWLHAFYYFSDSIPEKSVFQKTMADYLTFEFSMFVQGRGDLFENKKDNDNSITAGLINDTEWERLADKKWREFPLTSVFETIQRGKRLKRNDHTEGCVPYISSTSLNNGVDCFIGNTEGVRVFRNCLTLANSGSVGSTFFQPCTFIASDHVTKLENKNFDRYIYLFLAAVISGISEKYGFNREINDLRIKKEKILLPVNKKDEPDYIFMGAFMKQLEHELLHRYDIHNSGANSSGASH
;
A
#
# COMPACT_ATOMS: atom_id res chain seq x y z
N MET A 1 -14.64 15.36 27.21
CA MET A 1 -14.74 14.22 26.28
C MET A 1 -16.11 14.25 25.61
N MET A 2 -16.17 14.04 24.31
CA MET A 2 -17.42 14.02 23.55
C MET A 2 -17.48 12.79 22.64
N ASN A 3 -18.69 12.25 22.48
CA ASN A 3 -19.04 11.26 21.46
C ASN A 3 -20.23 11.85 20.66
N PRO A 4 -20.00 12.49 19.51
CA PRO A 4 -21.06 13.10 18.73
C PRO A 4 -22.01 12.05 18.16
N PRO A 5 -23.26 12.41 17.77
CA PRO A 5 -24.16 11.49 17.11
C PRO A 5 -23.59 11.07 15.75
N TYR A 6 -23.52 9.75 15.50
CA TYR A 6 -23.01 9.20 14.25
C TYR A 6 -24.11 9.16 13.18
N SER A 7 -23.70 9.30 11.92
CA SER A 7 -24.57 9.18 10.74
C SER A 7 -25.72 10.21 10.66
N MET A 8 -25.61 11.32 11.40
CA MET A 8 -26.55 12.44 11.27
C MET A 8 -26.29 13.27 10.01
N GLY A 9 -25.07 13.14 9.42
CA GLY A 9 -24.69 13.85 8.20
C GLY A 9 -25.49 13.35 6.99
N SER A 10 -26.44 14.14 6.51
CA SER A 10 -26.92 13.93 5.15
C SER A 10 -25.89 14.40 4.16
N ARG A 11 -25.80 13.77 2.98
CA ARG A 11 -24.88 14.15 1.89
C ARG A 11 -24.93 15.62 1.51
N ASN A 12 -25.93 16.35 1.97
CA ASN A 12 -26.24 17.74 1.60
C ASN A 12 -26.11 18.74 2.77
N ASN A 13 -25.68 18.31 3.96
CA ASN A 13 -25.56 19.21 5.11
C ASN A 13 -24.28 18.94 5.91
N ALA A 14 -23.24 19.71 5.62
CA ALA A 14 -21.93 19.61 6.28
C ALA A 14 -21.98 19.94 7.79
N ALA A 15 -22.99 20.70 8.26
CA ALA A 15 -23.16 21.01 9.68
C ALA A 15 -23.48 19.77 10.55
N LEU A 16 -23.93 18.68 9.90
CA LEU A 16 -24.27 17.42 10.57
C LEU A 16 -23.11 16.41 10.56
N TYR A 17 -21.93 16.75 10.03
CA TYR A 17 -20.76 15.88 10.13
C TYR A 17 -20.21 15.88 11.55
N GLU A 18 -19.68 14.76 11.98
CA GLU A 18 -19.12 14.57 13.33
C GLU A 18 -17.98 15.58 13.63
N LEU A 19 -17.16 15.92 12.63
CA LEU A 19 -16.12 16.94 12.78
C LEU A 19 -16.70 18.36 12.91
N SER A 20 -17.88 18.66 12.39
CA SER A 20 -18.53 19.95 12.64
C SER A 20 -18.94 20.11 14.09
N PHE A 21 -19.52 19.06 14.70
CA PHE A 21 -19.80 19.04 16.14
C PHE A 21 -18.49 19.16 16.94
N THR A 22 -17.42 18.53 16.48
CA THR A 22 -16.09 18.65 17.11
C THR A 22 -15.60 20.10 17.06
N GLY A 23 -15.68 20.77 15.91
CA GLY A 23 -15.30 22.18 15.75
C GLY A 23 -16.08 23.07 16.72
N HIS A 24 -17.40 22.96 16.82
CA HIS A 24 -18.23 23.73 17.76
C HIS A 24 -17.83 23.49 19.23
N LEU A 25 -17.50 22.24 19.59
CA LEU A 25 -17.00 21.94 20.92
C LEU A 25 -15.65 22.63 21.17
N LEU A 26 -14.72 22.56 20.23
CA LEU A 26 -13.39 23.18 20.35
C LEU A 26 -13.52 24.69 20.54
N ASP A 27 -14.40 25.36 19.77
CA ASP A 27 -14.66 26.80 19.89
C ASP A 27 -15.30 27.21 21.24
N SER A 28 -16.00 26.29 21.89
CA SER A 28 -16.69 26.55 23.19
C SER A 28 -15.79 26.40 24.41
N ILE A 29 -14.61 25.80 24.25
CA ILE A 29 -13.67 25.54 25.35
C ILE A 29 -12.61 26.67 25.43
N THR A 30 -12.20 27.04 26.62
CA THR A 30 -11.16 28.04 26.84
C THR A 30 -9.84 27.67 26.18
N ARG A 31 -9.07 28.67 25.82
CA ARG A 31 -7.75 28.48 25.20
C ARG A 31 -6.86 27.54 26.04
N ASP A 32 -6.09 26.70 25.35
CA ASP A 32 -5.20 25.65 25.89
C ASP A 32 -5.94 24.52 26.63
N GLY A 33 -7.25 24.41 26.44
CA GLY A 33 -8.03 23.28 26.95
C GLY A 33 -7.73 21.99 26.15
N LYS A 34 -7.80 20.84 26.82
CA LYS A 34 -7.66 19.53 26.16
C LYS A 34 -9.02 18.93 25.87
N VAL A 35 -9.25 18.57 24.62
CA VAL A 35 -10.50 17.97 24.16
C VAL A 35 -10.22 16.60 23.55
N ILE A 36 -10.99 15.62 23.97
CA ILE A 36 -10.96 14.24 23.48
C ILE A 36 -12.31 13.95 22.84
N VAL A 37 -12.32 13.54 21.60
CA VAL A 37 -13.53 13.13 20.88
C VAL A 37 -13.40 11.71 20.36
N ILE A 38 -14.50 10.96 20.39
CA ILE A 38 -14.60 9.64 19.75
C ILE A 38 -15.49 9.82 18.53
N VAL A 39 -14.92 9.57 17.35
CA VAL A 39 -15.61 9.73 16.05
C VAL A 39 -15.37 8.50 15.16
N PRO A 40 -16.22 8.24 14.16
CA PRO A 40 -15.92 7.27 13.13
C PRO A 40 -14.60 7.57 12.41
N GLN A 41 -13.82 6.55 12.07
CA GLN A 41 -12.60 6.75 11.27
C GLN A 41 -12.91 7.44 9.93
N SER A 42 -14.11 7.21 9.35
CA SER A 42 -14.55 7.89 8.13
C SER A 42 -14.58 9.41 8.26
N SER A 43 -14.90 9.96 9.44
CA SER A 43 -14.99 11.41 9.68
C SER A 43 -13.63 12.09 9.58
N VAL A 44 -12.55 11.41 9.97
CA VAL A 44 -11.18 11.96 9.92
C VAL A 44 -10.46 11.70 8.60
N THR A 45 -11.07 10.92 7.66
CA THR A 45 -10.47 10.69 6.33
C THR A 45 -10.59 11.90 5.42
N GLY A 46 -11.66 12.70 5.53
CA GLY A 46 -11.82 13.92 4.72
C GLY A 46 -11.96 13.64 3.22
N LYS A 47 -12.93 12.79 2.84
CA LYS A 47 -13.13 12.38 1.44
C LYS A 47 -13.72 13.47 0.56
N THR A 48 -14.51 14.37 1.14
CA THR A 48 -15.16 15.45 0.40
C THR A 48 -14.47 16.79 0.64
N LYS A 49 -14.73 17.76 -0.24
CA LYS A 49 -14.20 19.13 -0.09
C LYS A 49 -14.73 19.81 1.18
N GLU A 50 -15.97 19.49 1.55
CA GLU A 50 -16.59 20.00 2.75
C GLU A 50 -15.92 19.47 4.01
N GLU A 51 -15.62 18.16 4.06
CA GLU A 51 -14.88 17.55 5.16
C GLU A 51 -13.46 18.11 5.28
N GLN A 52 -12.77 18.32 4.14
CA GLN A 52 -11.45 18.95 4.10
C GLN A 52 -11.49 20.39 4.61
N ALA A 53 -12.53 21.17 4.23
CA ALA A 53 -12.71 22.54 4.72
C ALA A 53 -12.95 22.59 6.24
N ILE A 54 -13.68 21.62 6.80
CA ILE A 54 -13.86 21.50 8.26
C ILE A 54 -12.53 21.21 8.94
N LYS A 55 -11.72 20.29 8.40
CA LYS A 55 -10.39 19.97 8.95
C LYS A 55 -9.44 21.15 8.87
N ASP A 56 -9.43 21.88 7.75
CA ASP A 56 -8.65 23.11 7.60
C ASP A 56 -9.05 24.14 8.66
N ASN A 57 -10.36 24.37 8.85
CA ASN A 57 -10.86 25.29 9.86
C ASN A 57 -10.46 24.86 11.28
N ILE A 58 -10.50 23.57 11.61
CA ILE A 58 -10.05 23.04 12.90
C ILE A 58 -8.56 23.34 13.08
N LEU A 59 -7.70 23.04 12.10
CA LEU A 59 -6.25 23.27 12.22
C LEU A 59 -5.90 24.77 12.27
N LYS A 60 -6.71 25.61 11.66
CA LYS A 60 -6.51 27.07 11.69
C LYS A 60 -6.66 27.68 13.09
N TYR A 61 -7.50 27.11 13.93
CA TYR A 61 -7.81 27.66 15.24
C TYR A 61 -7.41 26.77 16.43
N HIS A 62 -7.19 25.49 16.19
CA HIS A 62 -6.90 24.49 17.21
C HIS A 62 -5.77 23.57 16.77
N THR A 63 -5.11 22.92 17.73
CA THR A 63 -4.03 21.98 17.47
C THR A 63 -4.51 20.55 17.59
N LEU A 64 -4.28 19.73 16.55
CA LEU A 64 -4.41 18.28 16.62
C LEU A 64 -3.17 17.71 17.32
N GLU A 65 -3.35 17.01 18.44
CA GLU A 65 -2.27 16.37 19.21
C GLU A 65 -2.04 14.94 18.76
N GLY A 66 -3.10 14.20 18.44
CA GLY A 66 -3.01 12.84 17.94
C GLY A 66 -4.32 12.17 17.65
N VAL A 67 -4.23 11.03 16.96
CA VAL A 67 -5.39 10.17 16.64
C VAL A 67 -5.04 8.73 16.96
N ILE A 68 -5.94 8.03 17.63
CA ILE A 68 -5.81 6.62 18.03
C ILE A 68 -6.90 5.83 17.30
N SER A 69 -6.51 4.96 16.37
CA SER A 69 -7.43 4.01 15.72
C SER A 69 -7.84 2.93 16.72
N LEU A 70 -9.13 2.68 16.85
CA LEU A 70 -9.67 1.71 17.81
C LEU A 70 -10.12 0.43 17.10
N ASN A 71 -10.32 -0.64 17.88
CA ASN A 71 -10.89 -1.90 17.44
C ASN A 71 -12.24 -1.67 16.73
N LYS A 72 -12.42 -2.29 15.57
CA LYS A 72 -13.67 -2.21 14.79
C LYS A 72 -14.91 -2.67 15.57
N ASN A 73 -14.72 -3.47 16.60
CA ASN A 73 -15.78 -4.00 17.46
C ASN A 73 -15.98 -3.18 18.75
N THR A 74 -15.25 -2.04 18.94
CA THR A 74 -15.41 -1.19 20.14
C THR A 74 -16.88 -0.83 20.37
N PHE A 75 -17.64 -0.55 19.30
CA PHE A 75 -19.09 -0.41 19.33
C PHE A 75 -19.73 -1.67 18.72
N TYR A 76 -19.70 -2.76 19.47
CA TYR A 76 -20.20 -4.06 19.03
C TYR A 76 -21.63 -3.97 18.51
N GLY A 77 -21.86 -4.51 17.31
CA GLY A 77 -23.17 -4.51 16.64
C GLY A 77 -23.53 -3.25 15.85
N VAL A 78 -22.75 -2.17 15.93
CA VAL A 78 -23.02 -0.90 15.21
C VAL A 78 -22.37 -0.85 13.83
N GLY A 79 -21.32 -1.65 13.59
CA GLY A 79 -20.62 -1.71 12.29
C GLY A 79 -19.76 -0.47 11.97
N THR A 80 -19.56 0.42 12.93
CA THR A 80 -18.74 1.63 12.79
C THR A 80 -17.38 1.43 13.46
N THR A 81 -16.31 1.64 12.73
CA THR A 81 -14.95 1.60 13.27
C THR A 81 -14.59 2.99 13.82
N PRO A 82 -14.42 3.16 15.15
CA PRO A 82 -14.15 4.45 15.76
C PRO A 82 -12.66 4.76 15.81
N CYS A 83 -12.36 6.04 16.07
CA CYS A 83 -11.07 6.51 16.53
C CYS A 83 -11.24 7.57 17.62
N ILE A 84 -10.19 7.78 18.42
CA ILE A 84 -10.09 8.90 19.36
C ILE A 84 -9.24 9.97 18.71
N ALA A 85 -9.72 11.21 18.65
CA ALA A 85 -8.92 12.36 18.29
C ALA A 85 -8.76 13.30 19.50
N VAL A 86 -7.55 13.82 19.69
CA VAL A 86 -7.16 14.66 20.80
C VAL A 86 -6.71 16.02 20.29
N PHE A 87 -7.28 17.08 20.87
CA PHE A 87 -7.03 18.46 20.45
C PHE A 87 -6.63 19.35 21.62
N THR A 88 -5.90 20.43 21.30
CA THR A 88 -5.70 21.60 22.16
C THR A 88 -6.45 22.79 21.56
N THR A 89 -7.29 23.45 22.37
CA THR A 89 -8.19 24.51 21.91
C THR A 89 -7.49 25.88 21.83
N GLY A 90 -7.94 26.72 20.90
CA GLY A 90 -7.54 28.12 20.78
C GLY A 90 -6.05 28.35 20.44
N ILE A 91 -5.33 27.34 20.03
CA ILE A 91 -3.94 27.40 19.58
C ILE A 91 -3.89 26.86 18.15
N PRO A 92 -3.58 27.70 17.13
CA PRO A 92 -3.43 27.26 15.75
C PRO A 92 -2.43 26.12 15.60
N HIS A 93 -2.72 25.16 14.73
CA HIS A 93 -1.82 24.06 14.44
C HIS A 93 -0.60 24.55 13.68
N HIS A 94 0.59 24.33 14.22
CA HIS A 94 1.84 24.71 13.55
C HIS A 94 2.21 23.65 12.50
N LYS A 95 2.64 24.06 11.30
CA LYS A 95 2.95 23.14 10.17
C LYS A 95 4.02 22.10 10.50
N GLU A 96 4.97 22.43 11.37
CA GLU A 96 6.04 21.52 11.81
C GLU A 96 5.67 20.69 13.04
N LYS A 97 4.47 20.87 13.59
CA LYS A 97 3.99 20.12 14.74
C LYS A 97 3.83 18.66 14.37
N LEU A 98 4.54 17.79 15.10
CA LEU A 98 4.36 16.35 14.99
C LEU A 98 3.09 15.93 15.74
N VAL A 99 2.21 15.24 15.02
CA VAL A 99 0.98 14.62 15.52
C VAL A 99 1.23 13.14 15.76
N THR A 100 0.73 12.59 16.84
CA THR A 100 0.90 11.20 17.22
C THR A 100 -0.24 10.36 16.67
N PHE A 101 0.05 9.40 15.79
CA PHE A 101 -0.92 8.45 15.23
C PHE A 101 -0.65 7.06 15.79
N ILE A 102 -1.65 6.46 16.44
CA ILE A 102 -1.53 5.15 17.08
C ILE A 102 -2.53 4.16 16.46
N ASN A 103 -2.04 2.96 16.15
CA ASN A 103 -2.86 1.81 15.81
C ASN A 103 -3.15 1.01 17.08
N PHE A 104 -4.34 1.14 17.63
CA PHE A 104 -4.82 0.39 18.79
C PHE A 104 -6.01 -0.50 18.42
N GLU A 105 -6.04 -1.00 17.19
CA GLU A 105 -7.10 -1.90 16.71
C GLU A 105 -7.03 -3.27 17.40
N ASP A 106 -5.83 -3.70 17.78
CA ASP A 106 -5.60 -4.87 18.63
C ASP A 106 -5.50 -4.42 20.11
N ASP A 107 -6.64 -4.17 20.72
CA ASP A 107 -6.76 -3.66 22.10
C ASP A 107 -6.85 -4.77 23.18
N GLY A 108 -6.81 -6.03 22.76
CA GLY A 108 -6.95 -7.18 23.65
C GLY A 108 -8.40 -7.54 23.97
N PHE A 109 -9.38 -7.02 23.21
CA PHE A 109 -10.76 -7.46 23.26
C PHE A 109 -11.10 -8.31 22.05
N GLU A 110 -11.85 -9.40 22.26
CA GLU A 110 -12.26 -10.34 21.21
C GLU A 110 -13.76 -10.59 21.23
N VAL A 111 -14.32 -10.79 20.04
CA VAL A 111 -15.75 -11.14 19.90
C VAL A 111 -15.92 -12.62 20.17
N GLN A 112 -16.67 -12.96 21.23
CA GLN A 112 -17.04 -14.34 21.55
C GLN A 112 -18.51 -14.59 21.23
N LYS A 113 -18.79 -15.75 20.63
CA LYS A 113 -20.17 -16.17 20.29
C LYS A 113 -21.05 -16.13 21.54
N ASN A 114 -22.20 -15.49 21.46
CA ASN A 114 -23.19 -15.31 22.52
C ASN A 114 -22.74 -14.50 23.76
N ARG A 115 -21.52 -13.96 23.78
CA ARG A 115 -21.00 -13.11 24.89
C ARG A 115 -20.66 -11.68 24.45
N GLY A 116 -20.59 -11.42 23.14
CA GLY A 116 -20.20 -10.12 22.62
C GLY A 116 -18.69 -9.89 22.74
N LEU A 117 -18.30 -8.65 22.99
CA LEU A 117 -16.91 -8.22 23.14
C LEU A 117 -16.41 -8.57 24.55
N VAL A 118 -15.37 -9.38 24.65
CA VAL A 118 -14.82 -9.90 25.91
C VAL A 118 -13.36 -9.51 26.05
N GLU A 119 -12.99 -9.04 27.23
CA GLU A 119 -11.62 -8.71 27.61
C GLU A 119 -10.77 -9.99 27.71
N THR A 120 -9.59 -9.98 27.07
CA THR A 120 -8.57 -11.04 27.21
C THR A 120 -7.54 -10.66 28.28
N SER A 121 -6.72 -11.61 28.71
CA SER A 121 -5.64 -11.35 29.65
C SER A 121 -4.61 -10.31 29.18
N ALA A 122 -4.50 -10.11 27.87
CA ALA A 122 -3.56 -9.16 27.26
C ALA A 122 -4.07 -7.69 27.25
N ALA A 123 -5.35 -7.45 27.49
CA ALA A 123 -5.95 -6.11 27.33
C ALA A 123 -5.31 -5.06 28.26
N ARG A 124 -5.01 -5.46 29.50
CA ARG A 124 -4.37 -4.56 30.48
C ARG A 124 -2.98 -4.11 30.04
N ASP A 125 -2.16 -5.04 29.56
CA ASP A 125 -0.79 -4.75 29.12
C ASP A 125 -0.79 -3.93 27.83
N LYS A 126 -1.68 -4.21 26.90
CA LYS A 126 -1.88 -3.43 25.67
C LYS A 126 -2.31 -1.99 26.00
N LYS A 127 -3.24 -1.81 26.92
CA LYS A 127 -3.64 -0.49 27.38
C LYS A 127 -2.49 0.27 28.05
N GLN A 128 -1.68 -0.41 28.87
CA GLN A 128 -0.51 0.20 29.49
C GLN A 128 0.51 0.63 28.44
N HIS A 129 0.78 -0.21 27.45
CA HIS A 129 1.65 0.10 26.31
C HIS A 129 1.18 1.32 25.52
N LEU A 130 -0.12 1.43 25.24
CA LEU A 130 -0.71 2.62 24.63
C LEU A 130 -0.40 3.89 25.43
N LEU A 131 -0.63 3.85 26.75
CA LEU A 131 -0.40 4.99 27.63
C LEU A 131 1.09 5.38 27.71
N ASP A 132 1.99 4.40 27.74
CA ASP A 132 3.43 4.65 27.81
C ASP A 132 3.93 5.31 26.53
N ILE A 133 3.42 4.91 25.35
CA ILE A 133 3.73 5.56 24.08
C ILE A 133 3.09 6.94 23.99
N TRP A 134 1.82 7.09 24.37
CA TRP A 134 1.14 8.39 24.34
C TRP A 134 1.85 9.44 25.19
N PHE A 135 2.30 9.07 26.36
CA PHE A 135 3.06 9.95 27.26
C PHE A 135 4.57 9.96 27.00
N SER A 136 5.02 9.39 25.88
CA SER A 136 6.45 9.32 25.48
C SER A 136 7.37 8.73 26.55
N ARG A 137 6.89 7.74 27.30
CA ARG A 137 7.69 6.96 28.26
C ARG A 137 8.50 5.87 27.57
N THR A 138 7.98 5.37 26.45
CA THR A 138 8.62 4.38 25.58
C THR A 138 8.43 4.76 24.12
N GLU A 139 9.27 4.23 23.23
CA GLU A 139 9.09 4.36 21.79
C GLU A 139 8.27 3.18 21.26
N GLY A 140 7.34 3.45 20.33
CA GLY A 140 6.59 2.45 19.60
C GLY A 140 7.19 2.21 18.23
N GLY A 141 7.23 0.94 17.76
CA GLY A 141 7.55 0.66 16.37
C GLY A 141 6.54 1.31 15.41
N SER A 142 6.94 1.51 14.16
CA SER A 142 6.12 2.17 13.12
C SER A 142 4.74 1.52 12.94
N LYS A 143 4.65 0.20 13.08
CA LYS A 143 3.40 -0.57 13.03
C LYS A 143 2.38 -0.19 14.11
N PHE A 144 2.85 0.34 15.25
CA PHE A 144 1.99 0.77 16.35
C PHE A 144 1.83 2.30 16.41
N CYS A 145 2.90 3.06 16.21
CA CYS A 145 2.90 4.52 16.37
C CYS A 145 3.72 5.21 15.28
N VAL A 146 3.14 6.23 14.67
CA VAL A 146 3.83 7.14 13.74
C VAL A 146 3.65 8.56 14.25
N LYS A 147 4.74 9.34 14.27
CA LYS A 147 4.72 10.78 14.56
C LYS A 147 5.11 11.55 13.30
N THR A 148 4.20 12.40 12.81
CA THR A 148 4.42 13.15 11.57
C THR A 148 3.59 14.43 11.54
N THR A 149 3.90 15.33 10.62
CA THR A 149 3.09 16.52 10.34
C THR A 149 1.81 16.13 9.59
N VAL A 150 0.80 17.00 9.61
CA VAL A 150 -0.49 16.78 8.97
C VAL A 150 -0.88 17.94 8.07
N GLU A 151 -1.61 17.62 7.01
CA GLU A 151 -2.30 18.57 6.16
C GLU A 151 -3.83 18.34 6.24
N PRO A 152 -4.66 19.35 5.91
CA PRO A 152 -6.13 19.18 5.93
C PRO A 152 -6.62 18.08 5.00
N GLU A 153 -5.94 17.86 3.87
CA GLU A 153 -6.27 16.86 2.85
C GLU A 153 -5.88 15.43 3.26
N ASP A 154 -4.96 15.28 4.22
CA ASP A 154 -4.49 13.97 4.68
C ASP A 154 -5.61 13.21 5.40
N GLU A 155 -5.54 11.89 5.42
CA GLU A 155 -6.37 11.10 6.31
C GLU A 155 -5.71 11.08 7.69
N TRP A 156 -6.39 11.60 8.72
CA TRP A 156 -5.82 11.65 10.08
C TRP A 156 -5.95 10.28 10.76
N LEU A 157 -5.27 9.27 10.21
CA LEU A 157 -5.27 7.90 10.71
C LEU A 157 -3.86 7.32 10.62
N HIS A 158 -3.47 6.48 11.57
CA HIS A 158 -2.19 5.78 11.58
C HIS A 158 -1.91 5.07 10.24
N ALA A 159 -2.87 4.33 9.72
CA ALA A 159 -2.73 3.59 8.48
C ALA A 159 -2.44 4.47 7.23
N PHE A 160 -2.66 5.79 7.30
CA PHE A 160 -2.32 6.70 6.21
C PHE A 160 -0.82 7.03 6.18
N TYR A 161 -0.20 7.13 7.35
CA TYR A 161 1.19 7.52 7.51
C TYR A 161 2.12 6.33 7.72
N TYR A 162 1.58 5.20 8.17
CA TYR A 162 2.34 3.97 8.36
C TYR A 162 2.90 3.45 7.04
N PHE A 163 4.13 3.02 7.06
CA PHE A 163 4.73 2.17 6.02
C PHE A 163 5.43 0.99 6.69
N SER A 164 5.51 -0.14 5.98
CA SER A 164 6.23 -1.30 6.49
C SER A 164 7.72 -1.03 6.47
N ASP A 165 8.37 -1.10 7.64
CA ASP A 165 9.81 -1.02 7.80
C ASP A 165 10.48 -2.42 7.77
N SER A 166 9.71 -3.44 7.43
CA SER A 166 10.19 -4.82 7.29
C SER A 166 10.86 -5.02 5.93
N ILE A 167 12.09 -5.46 5.94
CA ILE A 167 12.80 -5.86 4.71
C ILE A 167 12.19 -7.19 4.25
N PRO A 168 11.73 -7.30 2.98
CA PRO A 168 11.19 -8.55 2.47
C PRO A 168 12.22 -9.67 2.49
N GLU A 169 11.81 -10.87 2.85
CA GLU A 169 12.65 -12.05 2.80
C GLU A 169 12.96 -12.47 1.34
N LYS A 170 14.10 -13.18 1.13
CA LYS A 170 14.46 -13.72 -0.20
C LYS A 170 13.32 -14.52 -0.83
N SER A 171 12.53 -15.21 -0.04
CA SER A 171 11.37 -16.00 -0.46
C SER A 171 10.32 -15.18 -1.22
N VAL A 172 10.10 -13.91 -0.84
CA VAL A 172 9.14 -13.01 -1.52
C VAL A 172 9.63 -12.69 -2.93
N PHE A 173 10.92 -12.38 -3.09
CA PHE A 173 11.53 -12.11 -4.40
C PHE A 173 11.55 -13.37 -5.28
N GLN A 174 11.87 -14.54 -4.70
CA GLN A 174 11.82 -15.82 -5.41
C GLN A 174 10.41 -16.12 -5.92
N LYS A 175 9.40 -15.89 -5.08
CA LYS A 175 8.00 -16.07 -5.47
C LYS A 175 7.62 -15.14 -6.61
N THR A 176 7.97 -13.85 -6.52
CA THR A 176 7.65 -12.86 -7.58
C THR A 176 8.29 -13.24 -8.91
N MET A 177 9.55 -13.70 -8.90
CA MET A 177 10.22 -14.19 -10.11
C MET A 177 9.57 -15.45 -10.66
N ALA A 178 9.27 -16.43 -9.80
CA ALA A 178 8.65 -17.69 -10.21
C ALA A 178 7.23 -17.45 -10.79
N ASP A 179 6.44 -16.59 -10.17
CA ASP A 179 5.10 -16.23 -10.67
C ASP A 179 5.19 -15.57 -12.05
N TYR A 180 6.16 -14.67 -12.25
CA TYR A 180 6.38 -14.03 -13.55
C TYR A 180 6.82 -15.03 -14.64
N LEU A 181 7.79 -15.92 -14.35
CA LEU A 181 8.23 -16.96 -15.28
C LEU A 181 7.10 -17.93 -15.61
N THR A 182 6.28 -18.29 -14.64
CA THR A 182 5.10 -19.15 -14.84
C THR A 182 4.08 -18.47 -15.76
N PHE A 183 3.83 -17.18 -15.57
CA PHE A 183 2.97 -16.40 -16.45
C PHE A 183 3.53 -16.35 -17.87
N GLU A 184 4.81 -16.02 -18.04
CA GLU A 184 5.49 -15.98 -19.32
C GLU A 184 5.38 -17.33 -20.06
N PHE A 185 5.72 -18.42 -19.38
CA PHE A 185 5.61 -19.77 -19.93
C PHE A 185 4.16 -20.13 -20.31
N SER A 186 3.20 -19.80 -19.46
CA SER A 186 1.77 -20.03 -19.73
C SER A 186 1.31 -19.32 -21.00
N MET A 187 1.76 -18.08 -21.23
CA MET A 187 1.43 -17.32 -22.44
C MET A 187 2.07 -17.95 -23.69
N PHE A 188 3.31 -18.41 -23.61
CA PHE A 188 3.94 -19.15 -24.72
C PHE A 188 3.18 -20.43 -25.10
N VAL A 189 2.79 -21.22 -24.10
CA VAL A 189 1.99 -22.45 -24.31
C VAL A 189 0.63 -22.14 -24.94
N GLN A 190 0.04 -20.99 -24.64
CA GLN A 190 -1.22 -20.53 -25.24
C GLN A 190 -1.04 -19.86 -26.62
N GLY A 191 0.17 -19.88 -27.19
CA GLY A 191 0.46 -19.26 -28.49
C GLY A 191 0.56 -17.73 -28.44
N ARG A 192 0.75 -17.17 -27.27
CA ARG A 192 0.84 -15.72 -27.03
C ARG A 192 2.27 -15.24 -26.76
N GLY A 193 3.25 -15.88 -27.43
CA GLY A 193 4.65 -15.46 -27.40
C GLY A 193 4.88 -14.04 -27.94
N ASP A 194 3.97 -13.56 -28.80
CA ASP A 194 3.94 -12.18 -29.31
C ASP A 194 4.02 -11.10 -28.23
N LEU A 195 3.50 -11.38 -27.03
CA LEU A 195 3.52 -10.45 -25.90
C LEU A 195 4.95 -10.18 -25.37
N PHE A 196 5.92 -11.02 -25.70
CA PHE A 196 7.30 -10.96 -25.18
C PHE A 196 8.35 -10.72 -26.26
N GLU A 197 7.97 -10.51 -27.53
CA GLU A 197 8.91 -10.38 -28.67
C GLU A 197 9.83 -9.15 -28.59
N ASN A 198 9.45 -8.12 -27.84
CA ASN A 198 10.23 -6.89 -27.69
C ASN A 198 11.27 -6.94 -26.52
N LYS A 199 11.68 -8.15 -26.08
CA LYS A 199 12.70 -8.31 -25.03
C LYS A 199 14.07 -7.67 -25.39
N LYS A 200 14.39 -7.53 -26.68
CA LYS A 200 15.69 -7.05 -27.15
C LYS A 200 15.94 -5.56 -26.89
N ASP A 201 14.91 -4.75 -26.78
CA ASP A 201 15.08 -3.29 -26.60
C ASP A 201 15.36 -2.87 -25.15
N ASN A 202 15.14 -3.75 -24.16
CA ASN A 202 15.31 -3.44 -22.73
C ASN A 202 16.57 -4.04 -22.10
N ASP A 203 17.35 -4.85 -22.83
CA ASP A 203 18.59 -5.45 -22.32
C ASP A 203 19.79 -4.47 -22.32
N ASN A 204 19.63 -3.27 -22.89
CA ASN A 204 20.63 -2.20 -22.87
C ASN A 204 20.58 -1.35 -21.58
N SER A 205 20.00 -1.87 -20.53
CA SER A 205 19.86 -1.19 -19.24
C SER A 205 21.14 -1.23 -18.40
N ILE A 206 21.14 -0.47 -17.33
CA ILE A 206 22.16 -0.28 -16.30
C ILE A 206 22.84 -1.61 -15.84
N THR A 207 22.18 -2.76 -16.06
CA THR A 207 22.64 -4.10 -15.64
C THR A 207 23.40 -4.89 -16.71
N ALA A 208 23.49 -4.40 -17.94
CA ALA A 208 24.25 -5.05 -19.01
C ALA A 208 25.76 -4.92 -18.77
N GLY A 209 26.35 -5.90 -18.10
CA GLY A 209 27.82 -5.99 -17.97
C GLY A 209 28.38 -6.42 -16.61
N LEU A 210 27.57 -6.68 -15.60
CA LEU A 210 28.02 -6.94 -14.23
C LEU A 210 27.73 -8.37 -13.74
N ILE A 211 28.07 -9.39 -14.52
CA ILE A 211 28.16 -10.76 -14.00
C ILE A 211 29.64 -11.12 -13.93
N ASN A 212 30.30 -10.68 -12.89
CA ASN A 212 31.52 -11.32 -12.42
C ASN A 212 31.15 -12.16 -11.19
N ASP A 213 31.65 -13.40 -11.12
CA ASP A 213 31.47 -14.39 -10.05
C ASP A 213 31.99 -13.97 -8.67
N THR A 214 31.95 -12.68 -8.34
CA THR A 214 32.41 -12.15 -7.06
C THR A 214 31.25 -12.06 -6.08
N GLU A 215 31.53 -12.53 -4.86
CA GLU A 215 30.72 -12.53 -3.64
C GLU A 215 29.44 -11.68 -3.68
N TRP A 216 28.30 -12.37 -3.70
CA TRP A 216 26.97 -11.74 -3.76
C TRP A 216 26.67 -11.00 -2.48
N GLU A 217 26.45 -9.70 -2.58
CA GLU A 217 25.84 -8.92 -1.49
C GLU A 217 24.44 -9.49 -1.20
N ARG A 218 24.21 -9.89 0.05
CA ARG A 218 22.92 -10.40 0.49
C ARG A 218 21.99 -9.22 0.77
N LEU A 219 20.68 -9.45 0.73
CA LEU A 219 19.69 -8.44 1.14
C LEU A 219 19.96 -7.89 2.54
N ALA A 220 20.44 -8.74 3.47
CA ALA A 220 20.76 -8.38 4.84
C ALA A 220 22.04 -7.51 4.96
N ASP A 221 22.93 -7.54 3.99
CA ASP A 221 24.19 -6.78 4.01
C ASP A 221 23.99 -5.34 3.48
N LYS A 222 22.85 -5.08 2.84
CA LYS A 222 22.50 -3.75 2.32
C LYS A 222 21.89 -2.89 3.40
N LYS A 223 22.23 -1.61 3.36
CA LYS A 223 21.49 -0.57 4.09
C LYS A 223 20.20 -0.27 3.33
N TRP A 224 19.07 -0.19 4.04
CA TRP A 224 17.77 0.12 3.48
C TRP A 224 17.29 1.48 3.97
N ARG A 225 16.60 2.22 3.10
CA ARG A 225 15.96 3.50 3.42
C ARG A 225 14.58 3.58 2.82
N GLU A 226 13.75 4.46 3.37
CA GLU A 226 12.41 4.76 2.87
C GLU A 226 12.48 5.73 1.68
N PHE A 227 11.67 5.45 0.67
CA PHE A 227 11.49 6.32 -0.50
C PHE A 227 10.00 6.45 -0.82
N PRO A 228 9.49 7.69 -1.05
CA PRO A 228 8.14 7.88 -1.59
C PRO A 228 8.02 7.23 -2.96
N LEU A 229 6.90 6.59 -3.27
CA LEU A 229 6.65 6.04 -4.62
C LEU A 229 6.80 7.10 -5.71
N THR A 230 6.43 8.36 -5.40
CA THR A 230 6.56 9.50 -6.31
C THR A 230 8.01 9.90 -6.63
N SER A 231 8.99 9.47 -5.82
CA SER A 231 10.42 9.68 -6.13
C SER A 231 11.03 8.50 -6.91
N VAL A 232 10.40 7.33 -6.87
CA VAL A 232 10.86 6.11 -7.55
C VAL A 232 10.28 6.03 -8.97
N PHE A 233 9.02 6.42 -9.14
CA PHE A 233 8.30 6.34 -10.41
C PHE A 233 8.02 7.73 -10.99
N GLU A 234 8.38 7.94 -12.25
CA GLU A 234 8.13 9.18 -13.00
C GLU A 234 6.63 9.36 -13.28
N THR A 235 5.92 8.27 -13.49
CA THR A 235 4.48 8.29 -13.79
C THR A 235 3.73 7.32 -12.89
N ILE A 236 2.74 7.87 -12.17
CA ILE A 236 1.76 7.11 -11.41
C ILE A 236 0.39 7.47 -11.98
N GLN A 237 -0.26 6.54 -12.68
CA GLN A 237 -1.49 6.83 -13.40
C GLN A 237 -2.48 5.66 -13.30
N ARG A 238 -3.69 5.96 -12.82
CA ARG A 238 -4.80 5.02 -12.80
C ARG A 238 -5.28 4.69 -14.21
N GLY A 239 -5.71 3.44 -14.44
CA GLY A 239 -6.40 3.03 -15.65
C GLY A 239 -7.77 3.72 -15.81
N LYS A 240 -8.57 3.28 -16.77
CA LYS A 240 -9.88 3.86 -17.06
C LYS A 240 -10.97 2.80 -17.00
N ARG A 241 -12.11 3.17 -16.39
CA ARG A 241 -13.26 2.28 -16.28
C ARG A 241 -13.75 1.86 -17.67
N LEU A 242 -13.84 0.56 -17.87
CA LEU A 242 -14.48 -0.08 -19.02
C LEU A 242 -15.39 -1.18 -18.48
N LYS A 243 -16.69 -1.12 -18.80
CA LYS A 243 -17.64 -2.13 -18.36
C LYS A 243 -17.45 -3.41 -19.20
N ARG A 244 -17.68 -4.57 -18.61
CA ARG A 244 -17.52 -5.86 -19.31
C ARG A 244 -18.37 -5.95 -20.59
N ASN A 245 -19.56 -5.36 -20.59
CA ASN A 245 -20.44 -5.33 -21.76
C ASN A 245 -19.93 -4.44 -22.91
N ASP A 246 -18.96 -3.56 -22.61
CA ASP A 246 -18.36 -2.66 -23.61
C ASP A 246 -17.04 -3.23 -24.15
N HIS A 247 -16.63 -4.44 -23.72
CA HIS A 247 -15.45 -5.12 -24.26
C HIS A 247 -15.72 -5.57 -25.68
N THR A 248 -14.79 -5.29 -26.59
CA THR A 248 -14.77 -5.82 -27.96
C THR A 248 -13.78 -6.97 -28.06
N GLU A 249 -14.02 -7.90 -28.97
CA GLU A 249 -13.10 -9.01 -29.23
C GLU A 249 -11.75 -8.52 -29.73
N GLY A 250 -10.65 -9.09 -29.20
CA GLY A 250 -9.30 -8.69 -29.59
C GLY A 250 -8.20 -9.41 -28.83
N CYS A 251 -6.96 -8.95 -29.06
CA CYS A 251 -5.76 -9.62 -28.58
C CYS A 251 -4.94 -8.82 -27.55
N VAL A 252 -5.42 -7.66 -27.10
CA VAL A 252 -4.70 -6.83 -26.12
C VAL A 252 -5.06 -7.28 -24.71
N PRO A 253 -4.08 -7.59 -23.82
CA PRO A 253 -4.37 -7.94 -22.45
C PRO A 253 -5.14 -6.82 -21.73
N TYR A 254 -6.22 -7.20 -21.04
CA TYR A 254 -6.97 -6.32 -20.14
C TYR A 254 -6.60 -6.65 -18.70
N ILE A 255 -5.98 -5.69 -18.02
CA ILE A 255 -5.50 -5.86 -16.65
C ILE A 255 -6.56 -5.35 -15.69
N SER A 256 -6.98 -6.21 -14.77
CA SER A 256 -7.92 -5.91 -13.70
C SER A 256 -7.28 -6.10 -12.31
N SER A 257 -8.05 -5.90 -11.24
CA SER A 257 -7.59 -6.04 -9.86
C SER A 257 -7.59 -7.48 -9.36
N THR A 258 -7.26 -8.46 -10.23
CA THR A 258 -7.06 -9.85 -9.84
C THR A 258 -5.62 -10.12 -9.41
N SER A 259 -5.41 -11.09 -8.51
CA SER A 259 -4.09 -11.60 -8.12
C SER A 259 -3.62 -12.78 -8.98
N LEU A 260 -4.44 -13.23 -9.92
CA LEU A 260 -4.14 -14.38 -10.78
C LEU A 260 -3.62 -13.92 -12.14
N ASN A 261 -2.90 -14.81 -12.82
CA ASN A 261 -2.47 -14.66 -14.21
C ASN A 261 -1.80 -13.29 -14.50
N ASN A 262 -0.90 -12.86 -13.62
CA ASN A 262 -0.20 -11.57 -13.71
C ASN A 262 -1.15 -10.35 -13.85
N GLY A 263 -2.37 -10.45 -13.30
CA GLY A 263 -3.41 -9.42 -13.41
C GLY A 263 -4.22 -9.43 -14.71
N VAL A 264 -3.91 -10.31 -15.66
CA VAL A 264 -4.64 -10.44 -16.93
C VAL A 264 -5.99 -11.14 -16.69
N ASP A 265 -7.08 -10.41 -16.89
CA ASP A 265 -8.45 -10.89 -16.76
C ASP A 265 -8.97 -11.51 -18.07
N CYS A 266 -8.73 -10.84 -19.18
CA CYS A 266 -9.13 -11.27 -20.54
C CYS A 266 -8.29 -10.55 -21.61
N PHE A 267 -8.61 -10.81 -22.86
CA PHE A 267 -8.06 -10.10 -24.02
C PHE A 267 -9.17 -9.34 -24.72
N ILE A 268 -8.91 -8.08 -25.09
CA ILE A 268 -9.90 -7.19 -25.71
C ILE A 268 -9.31 -6.44 -26.91
N GLY A 269 -10.19 -5.85 -27.74
CA GLY A 269 -9.82 -5.10 -28.94
C GLY A 269 -10.13 -3.59 -28.86
N ASN A 270 -10.57 -3.09 -27.72
CA ASN A 270 -10.96 -1.70 -27.57
C ASN A 270 -9.79 -0.74 -27.82
N THR A 271 -10.01 0.29 -28.63
CA THR A 271 -9.04 1.35 -28.95
C THR A 271 -9.46 2.72 -28.44
N GLU A 272 -10.77 2.91 -28.26
CA GLU A 272 -11.33 4.18 -27.78
C GLU A 272 -11.83 4.06 -26.35
N GLY A 273 -11.82 5.17 -25.63
CA GLY A 273 -12.33 5.22 -24.27
C GLY A 273 -11.45 4.52 -23.21
N VAL A 274 -10.32 3.96 -23.59
CA VAL A 274 -9.40 3.17 -22.75
C VAL A 274 -8.09 3.93 -22.47
N ARG A 275 -7.30 3.42 -21.52
CA ARG A 275 -5.90 3.81 -21.31
C ARG A 275 -5.00 2.65 -21.60
N VAL A 276 -4.08 2.87 -22.52
CA VAL A 276 -3.11 1.88 -22.98
C VAL A 276 -1.76 2.18 -22.34
N PHE A 277 -1.12 1.15 -21.78
CA PHE A 277 0.17 1.25 -21.13
C PHE A 277 1.10 0.14 -21.65
N ARG A 278 2.39 0.26 -21.36
CA ARG A 278 3.41 -0.73 -21.76
C ARG A 278 4.62 -0.61 -20.82
N ASN A 279 5.33 -1.74 -20.63
CA ASN A 279 6.62 -1.80 -19.91
C ASN A 279 6.62 -1.04 -18.58
N CYS A 280 5.77 -1.48 -17.65
CA CYS A 280 5.59 -0.84 -16.35
C CYS A 280 5.04 -1.82 -15.32
N LEU A 281 4.99 -1.41 -14.05
CA LEU A 281 4.23 -2.13 -13.03
C LEU A 281 2.75 -1.77 -13.09
N THR A 282 1.93 -2.74 -12.76
CA THR A 282 0.52 -2.57 -12.41
C THR A 282 0.33 -2.85 -10.91
N LEU A 283 -0.39 -1.98 -10.23
CA LEU A 283 -0.77 -2.10 -8.83
C LEU A 283 -2.29 -2.15 -8.72
N ALA A 284 -2.83 -3.22 -8.16
CA ALA A 284 -4.26 -3.34 -7.90
C ALA A 284 -4.70 -2.42 -6.76
N ASN A 285 -5.66 -1.52 -7.03
CA ASN A 285 -6.15 -0.51 -6.08
C ASN A 285 -7.29 -1.04 -5.19
N SER A 286 -8.05 -2.00 -5.69
CA SER A 286 -9.21 -2.65 -5.04
C SER A 286 -9.19 -4.14 -5.35
N GLY A 287 -10.17 -4.90 -4.91
CA GLY A 287 -10.20 -6.35 -5.10
C GLY A 287 -9.01 -7.02 -4.40
N SER A 288 -8.05 -7.54 -5.15
CA SER A 288 -6.78 -8.06 -4.63
C SER A 288 -5.80 -6.90 -4.38
N VAL A 289 -6.17 -5.98 -3.48
CA VAL A 289 -5.43 -4.74 -3.20
C VAL A 289 -3.96 -5.02 -2.89
N GLY A 290 -3.07 -4.27 -3.52
CA GLY A 290 -1.63 -4.42 -3.34
C GLY A 290 -0.97 -5.43 -4.29
N SER A 291 -1.74 -6.27 -5.01
CA SER A 291 -1.16 -7.15 -6.04
C SER A 291 -0.45 -6.31 -7.10
N THR A 292 0.84 -6.57 -7.27
CA THR A 292 1.73 -5.78 -8.13
C THR A 292 2.44 -6.69 -9.12
N PHE A 293 2.34 -6.35 -10.41
CA PHE A 293 2.87 -7.17 -11.49
C PHE A 293 3.62 -6.35 -12.53
N PHE A 294 4.72 -6.89 -13.06
CA PHE A 294 5.39 -6.34 -14.23
C PHE A 294 4.64 -6.74 -15.51
N GLN A 295 4.36 -5.76 -16.36
CA GLN A 295 3.71 -5.94 -17.66
C GLN A 295 4.70 -5.62 -18.79
N PRO A 296 5.23 -6.64 -19.51
CA PRO A 296 6.24 -6.44 -20.54
C PRO A 296 5.66 -5.89 -21.85
N CYS A 297 4.40 -6.17 -22.12
CA CYS A 297 3.72 -5.84 -23.37
C CYS A 297 2.78 -4.64 -23.26
N THR A 298 2.18 -4.26 -24.39
CA THR A 298 1.08 -3.29 -24.43
C THR A 298 -0.18 -3.91 -23.84
N PHE A 299 -0.86 -3.18 -22.95
CA PHE A 299 -2.07 -3.61 -22.28
C PHE A 299 -3.04 -2.46 -22.02
N ILE A 300 -4.29 -2.79 -21.72
CA ILE A 300 -5.34 -1.87 -21.30
C ILE A 300 -5.60 -2.11 -19.81
N ALA A 301 -5.67 -1.03 -19.01
CA ALA A 301 -5.89 -1.11 -17.57
C ALA A 301 -7.26 -0.61 -17.15
N SER A 302 -7.93 -1.37 -16.26
CA SER A 302 -9.16 -0.95 -15.58
C SER A 302 -8.89 0.22 -14.62
N ASP A 303 -9.93 0.90 -14.19
CA ASP A 303 -9.87 1.94 -13.15
C ASP A 303 -9.53 1.39 -11.73
N HIS A 304 -9.51 0.08 -11.56
CA HIS A 304 -9.08 -0.62 -10.35
C HIS A 304 -7.57 -0.94 -10.34
N VAL A 305 -6.82 -0.45 -11.33
CA VAL A 305 -5.39 -0.68 -11.48
C VAL A 305 -4.68 0.65 -11.69
N THR A 306 -3.54 0.84 -11.05
CA THR A 306 -2.65 1.98 -11.25
C THR A 306 -1.34 1.52 -11.91
N LYS A 307 -0.94 2.22 -12.97
CA LYS A 307 0.38 2.11 -13.59
C LYS A 307 1.42 2.82 -12.72
N LEU A 308 2.58 2.16 -12.52
CA LEU A 308 3.79 2.73 -11.94
C LEU A 308 4.91 2.58 -12.97
N GLU A 309 5.44 3.69 -13.49
CA GLU A 309 6.41 3.67 -14.58
C GLU A 309 7.62 4.55 -14.28
N ASN A 310 8.80 4.01 -14.57
CA ASN A 310 10.05 4.74 -14.73
C ASN A 310 10.75 4.18 -15.99
N LYS A 311 10.97 5.03 -16.98
CA LYS A 311 11.48 4.63 -18.30
C LYS A 311 12.89 4.05 -18.28
N ASN A 312 13.63 4.30 -17.20
CA ASN A 312 15.00 3.82 -17.03
C ASN A 312 15.07 2.42 -16.43
N PHE A 313 13.93 1.84 -16.02
CA PHE A 313 13.89 0.53 -15.38
C PHE A 313 13.75 -0.59 -16.39
N ASP A 314 14.59 -1.63 -16.20
CA ASP A 314 14.43 -2.91 -16.88
C ASP A 314 13.46 -3.83 -16.13
N ARG A 315 13.20 -5.02 -16.69
CA ARG A 315 12.30 -6.02 -16.10
C ARG A 315 12.73 -6.47 -14.71
N TYR A 316 14.04 -6.56 -14.45
CA TYR A 316 14.55 -7.04 -13.17
C TYR A 316 14.34 -6.02 -12.05
N ILE A 317 14.61 -4.74 -12.34
CA ILE A 317 14.30 -3.64 -11.41
C ILE A 317 12.79 -3.61 -11.13
N TYR A 318 11.95 -3.73 -12.15
CA TYR A 318 10.50 -3.79 -11.96
C TYR A 318 10.06 -5.00 -11.12
N LEU A 319 10.61 -6.19 -11.34
CA LEU A 319 10.29 -7.38 -10.55
C LEU A 319 10.75 -7.25 -9.09
N PHE A 320 11.92 -6.64 -8.84
CA PHE A 320 12.34 -6.31 -7.48
C PHE A 320 11.35 -5.39 -6.78
N LEU A 321 10.98 -4.30 -7.46
CA LEU A 321 10.02 -3.32 -6.94
C LEU A 321 8.63 -3.95 -6.74
N ALA A 322 8.19 -4.86 -7.62
CA ALA A 322 6.93 -5.57 -7.45
C ALA A 322 6.91 -6.39 -6.15
N ALA A 323 8.01 -7.11 -5.84
CA ALA A 323 8.14 -7.86 -4.59
C ALA A 323 8.05 -6.94 -3.36
N VAL A 324 8.73 -5.80 -3.37
CA VAL A 324 8.71 -4.82 -2.27
C VAL A 324 7.32 -4.18 -2.12
N ILE A 325 6.73 -3.72 -3.24
CA ILE A 325 5.43 -3.02 -3.23
C ILE A 325 4.29 -3.95 -2.80
N SER A 326 4.36 -5.26 -3.09
CA SER A 326 3.33 -6.21 -2.65
C SER A 326 3.10 -6.20 -1.13
N GLY A 327 4.11 -5.82 -0.34
CA GLY A 327 4.03 -5.67 1.11
C GLY A 327 3.06 -4.58 1.58
N ILE A 328 2.71 -3.60 0.73
CA ILE A 328 1.73 -2.57 1.10
C ILE A 328 0.32 -3.12 1.34
N SER A 329 0.04 -4.34 0.85
CA SER A 329 -1.24 -5.04 1.09
C SER A 329 -1.56 -5.20 2.58
N GLU A 330 -0.58 -5.16 3.48
CA GLU A 330 -0.80 -5.26 4.94
C GLU A 330 -1.71 -4.16 5.50
N LYS A 331 -1.67 -2.95 4.92
CA LYS A 331 -2.46 -1.80 5.39
C LYS A 331 -3.68 -1.47 4.55
N TYR A 332 -3.88 -2.20 3.46
CA TYR A 332 -5.01 -2.02 2.55
C TYR A 332 -5.89 -3.27 2.51
N GLY A 333 -7.13 -3.11 2.10
CA GLY A 333 -8.08 -4.21 1.99
C GLY A 333 -9.43 -3.72 1.44
N PHE A 334 -10.45 -4.56 1.52
CA PHE A 334 -11.77 -4.27 0.94
C PHE A 334 -12.38 -2.93 1.41
N ASN A 335 -12.20 -2.60 2.69
CA ASN A 335 -12.72 -1.35 3.26
C ASN A 335 -11.74 -0.17 3.15
N ARG A 336 -10.54 -0.40 2.64
CA ARG A 336 -9.48 0.59 2.51
C ARG A 336 -8.72 0.37 1.21
N GLU A 337 -9.30 0.86 0.11
CA GLU A 337 -8.67 0.80 -1.21
C GLU A 337 -7.52 1.82 -1.34
N ILE A 338 -6.62 1.59 -2.31
CA ILE A 338 -5.58 2.56 -2.67
C ILE A 338 -6.21 3.61 -3.59
N ASN A 339 -6.32 4.86 -3.10
CA ASN A 339 -6.75 5.99 -3.90
C ASN A 339 -5.57 6.86 -4.32
N ASP A 340 -5.82 7.87 -5.16
CA ASP A 340 -4.78 8.75 -5.71
C ASP A 340 -4.06 9.59 -4.65
N LEU A 341 -4.71 9.91 -3.53
CA LEU A 341 -4.10 10.59 -2.41
C LEU A 341 -3.17 9.66 -1.63
N ARG A 342 -3.66 8.46 -1.32
CA ARG A 342 -2.91 7.44 -0.58
C ARG A 342 -1.64 7.03 -1.31
N ILE A 343 -1.74 6.73 -2.61
CA ILE A 343 -0.58 6.28 -3.39
C ILE A 343 0.53 7.34 -3.47
N LYS A 344 0.19 8.63 -3.46
CA LYS A 344 1.17 9.72 -3.45
C LYS A 344 1.94 9.84 -2.12
N LYS A 345 1.36 9.36 -1.03
CA LYS A 345 1.98 9.36 0.30
C LYS A 345 2.65 8.02 0.63
N GLU A 346 2.47 7.00 -0.25
CA GLU A 346 3.11 5.71 -0.03
C GLU A 346 4.62 5.79 -0.08
N LYS A 347 5.24 5.06 0.84
CA LYS A 347 6.68 4.86 0.93
C LYS A 347 7.01 3.39 0.90
N ILE A 348 8.15 3.07 0.34
CA ILE A 348 8.71 1.73 0.30
C ILE A 348 10.15 1.74 0.79
N LEU A 349 10.60 0.63 1.37
CA LEU A 349 12.00 0.42 1.70
C LEU A 349 12.75 -0.07 0.47
N LEU A 350 13.89 0.57 0.17
CA LEU A 350 14.79 0.14 -0.90
C LEU A 350 16.24 0.06 -0.39
N PRO A 351 17.02 -0.89 -0.92
CA PRO A 351 18.44 -0.93 -0.67
C PRO A 351 19.13 0.30 -1.28
N VAL A 352 20.10 0.87 -0.58
CA VAL A 352 20.79 2.08 -1.02
C VAL A 352 22.25 1.83 -1.35
N ASN A 353 22.76 2.63 -2.30
CA ASN A 353 24.17 2.70 -2.66
C ASN A 353 24.96 3.55 -1.64
N LYS A 354 26.27 3.74 -1.89
CA LYS A 354 27.17 4.54 -1.03
C LYS A 354 26.78 6.02 -0.92
N LYS A 355 25.90 6.52 -1.80
CA LYS A 355 25.38 7.89 -1.78
C LYS A 355 24.01 8.01 -1.10
N ASP A 356 23.53 6.92 -0.48
CA ASP A 356 22.19 6.85 0.11
C ASP A 356 21.03 7.01 -0.92
N GLU A 357 21.28 6.73 -2.20
CA GLU A 357 20.30 6.67 -3.29
C GLU A 357 19.85 5.22 -3.52
N PRO A 358 18.65 4.96 -4.12
CA PRO A 358 18.22 3.60 -4.44
C PRO A 358 19.27 2.87 -5.31
N ASP A 359 19.67 1.68 -4.90
CA ASP A 359 20.66 0.87 -5.60
C ASP A 359 20.02 -0.01 -6.68
N TYR A 360 19.60 0.63 -7.78
CA TYR A 360 18.95 -0.07 -8.89
C TYR A 360 19.86 -1.11 -9.56
N ILE A 361 21.19 -0.93 -9.50
CA ILE A 361 22.16 -1.90 -10.02
C ILE A 361 22.07 -3.20 -9.21
N PHE A 362 22.12 -3.08 -7.89
CA PHE A 362 21.95 -4.23 -7.00
C PHE A 362 20.60 -4.91 -7.21
N MET A 363 19.51 -4.15 -7.27
CA MET A 363 18.15 -4.70 -7.44
C MET A 363 18.02 -5.53 -8.72
N GLY A 364 18.53 -4.99 -9.85
CA GLY A 364 18.52 -5.68 -11.13
C GLY A 364 19.38 -6.94 -11.13
N ALA A 365 20.61 -6.85 -10.61
CA ALA A 365 21.53 -7.97 -10.52
C ALA A 365 20.98 -9.09 -9.63
N PHE A 366 20.39 -8.74 -8.48
CA PHE A 366 19.77 -9.68 -7.55
C PHE A 366 18.66 -10.50 -8.20
N MET A 367 17.74 -9.84 -8.91
CA MET A 367 16.63 -10.53 -9.58
C MET A 367 17.09 -11.38 -10.77
N LYS A 368 18.11 -10.91 -11.51
CA LYS A 368 18.71 -11.69 -12.61
C LYS A 368 19.33 -12.99 -12.11
N GLN A 369 20.00 -12.94 -10.96
CA GLN A 369 20.53 -14.17 -10.34
C GLN A 369 19.41 -15.10 -9.88
N LEU A 370 18.35 -14.58 -9.27
CA LEU A 370 17.21 -15.41 -8.86
C LEU A 370 16.57 -16.13 -10.06
N GLU A 371 16.46 -15.46 -11.20
CA GLU A 371 15.99 -16.09 -12.44
C GLU A 371 16.90 -17.27 -12.82
N HIS A 372 18.21 -17.05 -12.83
CA HIS A 372 19.18 -18.10 -13.16
C HIS A 372 19.12 -19.27 -12.17
N GLU A 373 19.06 -18.99 -10.85
CA GLU A 373 18.91 -20.03 -9.82
C GLU A 373 17.64 -20.88 -10.01
N LEU A 374 16.52 -20.25 -10.37
CA LEU A 374 15.24 -20.96 -10.59
C LEU A 374 15.28 -21.81 -11.85
N LEU A 375 15.79 -21.28 -12.97
CA LEU A 375 15.91 -22.02 -14.23
C LEU A 375 16.87 -23.21 -14.10
N HIS A 376 18.01 -23.03 -13.46
CA HIS A 376 18.97 -24.10 -13.23
C HIS A 376 18.40 -25.24 -12.37
N ARG A 377 17.62 -24.94 -11.34
CA ARG A 377 16.93 -25.98 -10.54
C ARG A 377 15.91 -26.76 -11.39
N TYR A 378 15.21 -26.09 -12.29
CA TYR A 378 14.28 -26.72 -13.20
C TYR A 378 14.97 -27.69 -14.15
N ASP A 379 16.12 -27.31 -14.72
CA ASP A 379 16.92 -28.15 -15.63
C ASP A 379 17.46 -29.41 -14.93
N ILE A 380 17.95 -29.27 -13.69
CA ILE A 380 18.44 -30.42 -12.90
C ILE A 380 17.29 -31.39 -12.62
N HIS A 381 16.12 -30.91 -12.27
CA HIS A 381 14.98 -31.77 -11.94
C HIS A 381 14.50 -32.57 -13.15
N ASN A 382 14.47 -31.94 -14.34
CA ASN A 382 14.10 -32.62 -15.58
C ASN A 382 15.19 -33.58 -16.09
N SER A 383 16.47 -33.26 -15.88
CA SER A 383 17.58 -34.16 -16.24
C SER A 383 17.63 -35.41 -15.36
N GLY A 384 17.31 -35.28 -14.07
CA GLY A 384 17.21 -36.40 -13.12
C GLY A 384 16.03 -37.31 -13.38
N ALA A 385 14.90 -36.77 -13.82
CA ALA A 385 13.69 -37.56 -14.16
C ALA A 385 13.91 -38.43 -15.42
N ASN A 386 14.70 -37.95 -16.41
CA ASN A 386 15.03 -38.70 -17.61
C ASN A 386 16.07 -39.83 -17.39
N SER A 387 16.85 -39.76 -16.32
CA SER A 387 17.85 -40.82 -15.99
C SER A 387 17.26 -42.01 -15.20
N SER A 388 16.09 -41.84 -14.58
CA SER A 388 15.40 -42.91 -13.82
C SER A 388 14.42 -43.74 -14.66
N GLY A 389 14.16 -43.37 -15.93
CA GLY A 389 13.24 -44.05 -16.83
C GLY A 389 13.88 -45.08 -17.78
N ALA A 390 15.21 -45.31 -17.73
CA ALA A 390 15.95 -46.20 -18.67
C ALA A 390 16.46 -47.49 -18.03
N SER A 391 15.75 -48.04 -17.06
CA SER A 391 16.04 -49.38 -16.53
C SER A 391 14.74 -50.15 -16.30
N HIS A 392 14.19 -50.68 -17.37
CA HIS A 392 13.39 -51.91 -17.38
C HIS A 392 13.45 -52.54 -18.79
#